data_7019b5ce0f474862734cf0abe490a460
#
_entry.id   7019b5ce0f474862734cf0abe490a460
#
_cell.length_a   1.000
_cell.length_b   1.000
_cell.length_c   1.000
_cell.angle_alpha   90.00
_cell.angle_beta   90.00
_cell.angle_gamma   90.00
#
_symmetry.space_group_name_H-M   'P 1'
#
loop_
_entity.id
_entity.type
_entity.pdbx_description
1 polymer ?
#
loop_
_entity_poly.entity_id
_entity_poly.type
_entity_poly.pdbx_seq_one_letter_code
_entity_poly.pdbx_strand_id
1 'polypeptide(L)'
;MIYERLILMRDLMHSEGSIYVHCDPRVNQHIRLCCDEVFGRDKFVNEIVWQRLSAHNDAVKYGPIHDLIYFFRKGESHIWNEQTEPLSESYIKEFFDQVDEVTGRRYARGDLTARGTRRGETGKVWRGIDPNKMNNHWKVMPAELDRLEAAGKIHWPKKEGGMPRLKRFQDEVSGRAVQDMWTDIKLMHNLSIERTDYPTQKPEKLLDRIIKSSSNEGDLVADFFCGSGTTAAVAEKLGRKWIVTDLGKFGIHTTRKRLIQVQRELKSAGKTFRAFEVLNLGRYERQAYLNVAGRLTGKQKEQALAKKEAEFRELILKAYRAEPLPEAGFFHGKQSGRLVIVGPINLPVGRLFIEEVITECCKRGASRVDVLAFEFEMGLFPAVLDEAKQKGLDLAPKTIPPEVFDKRAVEKGQVRFHDVAYIEVTPRFDKKNTLTLTVELTDFSVYYSQGLVESIAAELKEGKSEVVCEAGKLIKISKDKQGVVTRDVLTKKWTDWVDYWAVDFNYESRKEIIKVPRGTGLGGVQGFLPGQEPSQRELELPAEDFEERWTGAYIFENEWQSFRTRQSRDLELKTATHTYDNPGRYVIAVKVIDIFGNDTMTLVPVTVG
;
A
#
# COMPACT_ATOMS: atom_id res chain seq x y z
N MET A 1 -14.51 -12.61 -4.89
CA MET A 1 -13.57 -11.44 -4.78
C MET A 1 -12.14 -11.86 -4.44
N ILE A 2 -11.83 -12.46 -3.25
CA ILE A 2 -10.43 -12.84 -2.94
C ILE A 2 -9.94 -14.02 -3.80
N TYR A 3 -10.79 -14.98 -4.09
CA TYR A 3 -10.50 -16.14 -4.93
C TYR A 3 -9.94 -15.75 -6.31
N GLU A 4 -10.60 -14.86 -7.02
CA GLU A 4 -10.17 -14.34 -8.33
C GLU A 4 -8.80 -13.64 -8.25
N ARG A 5 -8.53 -12.92 -7.14
CA ARG A 5 -7.23 -12.27 -6.93
C ARG A 5 -6.12 -13.28 -6.67
N LEU A 6 -6.42 -14.35 -5.92
CA LEU A 6 -5.45 -15.42 -5.68
C LEU A 6 -5.06 -16.14 -6.98
N ILE A 7 -6.01 -16.33 -7.91
CA ILE A 7 -5.71 -16.87 -9.25
C ILE A 7 -4.71 -15.96 -9.98
N LEU A 8 -5.02 -14.65 -10.06
CA LEU A 8 -4.13 -13.69 -10.71
C LEU A 8 -2.75 -13.62 -10.06
N MET A 9 -2.70 -13.65 -8.71
CA MET A 9 -1.43 -13.66 -7.99
C MET A 9 -0.62 -14.91 -8.31
N ARG A 10 -1.24 -16.10 -8.31
CA ARG A 10 -0.59 -17.35 -8.70
C ARG A 10 0.00 -17.25 -10.11
N ASP A 11 -0.76 -16.72 -11.06
CA ASP A 11 -0.34 -16.63 -12.45
C ASP A 11 0.87 -15.68 -12.63
N LEU A 12 0.92 -14.60 -11.85
CA LEU A 12 2.04 -13.64 -11.83
C LEU A 12 3.30 -14.15 -11.08
N MET A 13 3.17 -15.18 -10.25
CA MET A 13 4.31 -15.70 -9.48
C MET A 13 5.30 -16.46 -10.36
N HIS A 14 6.59 -16.36 -10.02
CA HIS A 14 7.62 -17.25 -10.55
C HIS A 14 7.37 -18.71 -10.13
N SER A 15 7.88 -19.69 -10.88
CA SER A 15 7.72 -21.11 -10.56
C SER A 15 8.25 -21.51 -9.17
N GLU A 16 9.29 -20.83 -8.68
CA GLU A 16 9.84 -20.99 -7.33
C GLU A 16 9.31 -19.93 -6.34
N GLY A 17 8.28 -19.20 -6.74
CA GLY A 17 7.68 -18.13 -5.94
C GLY A 17 6.88 -18.67 -4.76
N SER A 18 6.84 -17.86 -3.72
CA SER A 18 6.12 -18.10 -2.48
C SER A 18 5.03 -17.05 -2.26
N ILE A 19 3.93 -17.41 -1.65
CA ILE A 19 2.89 -16.50 -1.23
C ILE A 19 2.57 -16.69 0.25
N TYR A 20 2.43 -15.58 0.97
CA TYR A 20 2.01 -15.54 2.36
C TYR A 20 0.68 -14.80 2.46
N VAL A 21 -0.33 -15.48 2.98
CA VAL A 21 -1.68 -14.90 3.10
C VAL A 21 -2.02 -14.73 4.56
N HIS A 22 -2.09 -13.48 5.00
CA HIS A 22 -2.48 -13.10 6.35
C HIS A 22 -3.88 -12.51 6.34
N CYS A 23 -4.77 -13.04 7.14
CA CYS A 23 -6.14 -12.58 7.23
C CYS A 23 -6.69 -12.65 8.65
N ASP A 24 -7.81 -11.99 8.84
CA ASP A 24 -8.54 -11.97 10.12
C ASP A 24 -9.01 -13.38 10.50
N PRO A 25 -8.91 -13.79 11.79
CA PRO A 25 -9.35 -15.12 12.26
C PRO A 25 -10.78 -15.50 11.92
N ARG A 26 -11.65 -14.53 11.66
CA ARG A 26 -13.06 -14.79 11.29
C ARG A 26 -13.23 -15.37 9.89
N VAL A 27 -12.23 -15.22 9.01
CA VAL A 27 -12.29 -15.63 7.60
C VAL A 27 -11.13 -16.55 7.20
N ASN A 28 -10.19 -16.81 8.09
CA ASN A 28 -8.97 -17.57 7.79
C ASN A 28 -9.26 -18.96 7.20
N GLN A 29 -10.24 -19.69 7.74
CA GLN A 29 -10.61 -21.03 7.26
C GLN A 29 -11.11 -20.99 5.81
N HIS A 30 -11.94 -19.99 5.45
CA HIS A 30 -12.41 -19.81 4.08
C HIS A 30 -11.27 -19.45 3.13
N ILE A 31 -10.34 -18.61 3.58
CA ILE A 31 -9.16 -18.25 2.80
C ILE A 31 -8.26 -19.47 2.58
N ARG A 32 -8.08 -20.33 3.59
CA ARG A 32 -7.32 -21.57 3.45
C ARG A 32 -7.89 -22.45 2.35
N LEU A 33 -9.21 -22.65 2.33
CA LEU A 33 -9.90 -23.42 1.29
C LEU A 33 -9.71 -22.80 -0.10
N CYS A 34 -9.81 -21.47 -0.22
CA CYS A 34 -9.54 -20.79 -1.48
C CYS A 34 -8.09 -21.01 -1.94
N CYS A 35 -7.12 -20.95 -1.03
CA CYS A 35 -5.72 -21.20 -1.37
C CYS A 35 -5.49 -22.66 -1.78
N ASP A 36 -6.09 -23.63 -1.09
CA ASP A 36 -6.01 -25.05 -1.44
C ASP A 36 -6.57 -25.33 -2.84
N GLU A 37 -7.65 -24.65 -3.23
CA GLU A 37 -8.26 -24.77 -4.55
C GLU A 37 -7.40 -24.10 -5.64
N VAL A 38 -6.86 -22.91 -5.37
CA VAL A 38 -6.09 -22.13 -6.34
C VAL A 38 -4.69 -22.69 -6.55
N PHE A 39 -3.96 -23.01 -5.49
CA PHE A 39 -2.56 -23.45 -5.56
C PHE A 39 -2.41 -24.97 -5.58
N GLY A 40 -3.36 -25.72 -5.02
CA GLY A 40 -3.26 -27.14 -4.74
C GLY A 40 -2.85 -27.42 -3.29
N ARG A 41 -3.42 -28.46 -2.69
CA ARG A 41 -3.13 -28.86 -1.30
C ARG A 41 -1.67 -29.30 -1.11
N ASP A 42 -1.05 -29.86 -2.13
CA ASP A 42 0.35 -30.29 -2.16
C ASP A 42 1.35 -29.12 -2.21
N LYS A 43 0.88 -27.91 -2.52
CA LYS A 43 1.68 -26.68 -2.52
C LYS A 43 1.64 -25.93 -1.18
N PHE A 44 0.83 -26.39 -0.24
CA PHE A 44 0.83 -25.87 1.12
C PHE A 44 2.15 -26.21 1.81
N VAL A 45 2.79 -25.20 2.41
CA VAL A 45 4.07 -25.36 3.11
C VAL A 45 3.86 -25.31 4.62
N ASN A 46 3.35 -24.20 5.16
CA ASN A 46 3.11 -24.03 6.59
C ASN A 46 1.86 -23.21 6.89
N GLU A 47 1.26 -23.48 8.06
CA GLU A 47 0.41 -22.57 8.79
C GLU A 47 1.23 -21.95 9.92
N ILE A 48 1.47 -20.65 9.83
CA ILE A 48 2.27 -19.90 10.80
C ILE A 48 1.33 -19.25 11.81
N VAL A 49 1.53 -19.55 13.09
CA VAL A 49 0.80 -18.95 14.21
C VAL A 49 1.60 -17.76 14.72
N TRP A 50 1.15 -16.55 14.42
CA TRP A 50 1.80 -15.35 14.90
C TRP A 50 1.11 -14.83 16.17
N GLN A 51 1.78 -14.95 17.32
CA GLN A 51 1.33 -14.39 18.59
C GLN A 51 1.57 -12.88 18.63
N ARG A 52 0.53 -12.11 18.32
CA ARG A 52 0.62 -10.64 18.28
C ARG A 52 0.49 -9.95 19.65
N LEU A 53 -0.24 -10.56 20.58
CA LEU A 53 -0.47 -10.04 21.92
C LEU A 53 0.00 -11.06 22.98
N SER A 54 0.40 -10.58 24.15
CA SER A 54 0.77 -11.45 25.27
C SER A 54 -0.45 -11.95 26.03
N ALA A 55 -1.46 -11.10 26.19
CA ALA A 55 -2.71 -11.44 26.86
C ALA A 55 -3.86 -10.56 26.33
N HIS A 56 -5.06 -11.05 26.46
CA HIS A 56 -6.29 -10.31 26.21
C HIS A 56 -7.33 -10.73 27.25
N ASN A 57 -7.88 -9.76 27.97
CA ASN A 57 -8.91 -10.03 28.96
C ASN A 57 -10.27 -10.13 28.27
N ASP A 58 -10.86 -11.33 28.29
CA ASP A 58 -12.22 -11.59 27.83
C ASP A 58 -12.92 -12.40 28.93
N ALA A 59 -14.07 -11.92 29.40
CA ALA A 59 -14.77 -12.53 30.53
C ALA A 59 -15.56 -13.81 30.15
N VAL A 60 -15.80 -14.04 28.84
CA VAL A 60 -16.71 -15.09 28.38
C VAL A 60 -16.07 -16.14 27.47
N LYS A 61 -14.81 -15.94 27.05
CA LYS A 61 -14.07 -16.85 26.16
C LYS A 61 -12.55 -16.67 26.27
N TYR A 62 -11.80 -17.56 25.63
CA TYR A 62 -10.36 -17.35 25.49
C TYR A 62 -10.07 -16.13 24.61
N GLY A 63 -9.19 -15.24 25.08
CA GLY A 63 -8.82 -14.01 24.35
C GLY A 63 -8.07 -14.31 23.04
N PRO A 64 -8.43 -13.68 21.91
CA PRO A 64 -7.76 -13.88 20.63
C PRO A 64 -6.41 -13.13 20.62
N ILE A 65 -5.31 -13.83 20.85
CA ILE A 65 -3.96 -13.28 20.97
C ILE A 65 -3.07 -13.53 19.75
N HIS A 66 -3.54 -14.30 18.76
CA HIS A 66 -2.76 -14.66 17.57
C HIS A 66 -3.53 -14.45 16.28
N ASP A 67 -2.79 -14.38 15.20
CA ASP A 67 -3.29 -14.46 13.82
C ASP A 67 -2.61 -15.63 13.11
N LEU A 68 -3.21 -16.10 12.00
CA LEU A 68 -2.67 -17.13 11.15
C LEU A 68 -2.13 -16.52 9.86
N ILE A 69 -1.00 -17.06 9.37
CA ILE A 69 -0.41 -16.72 8.09
C ILE A 69 -0.21 -18.03 7.33
N TYR A 70 -0.85 -18.16 6.18
CA TYR A 70 -0.70 -19.32 5.32
C TYR A 70 0.44 -19.12 4.35
N PHE A 71 1.33 -20.09 4.29
CA PHE A 71 2.46 -20.14 3.38
C PHE A 71 2.22 -21.20 2.32
N PHE A 72 2.17 -20.77 1.05
CA PHE A 72 2.09 -21.64 -0.13
C PHE A 72 3.24 -21.36 -1.09
N ARG A 73 3.60 -22.35 -1.89
CA ARG A 73 4.51 -22.25 -3.04
C ARG A 73 3.74 -22.42 -4.34
N LYS A 74 4.27 -21.93 -5.47
CA LYS A 74 3.64 -22.14 -6.80
C LYS A 74 4.04 -23.49 -7.40
N GLY A 75 5.34 -23.74 -7.52
CA GLY A 75 5.88 -24.95 -8.17
C GLY A 75 6.26 -26.07 -7.20
N GLU A 76 7.14 -26.98 -7.68
CA GLU A 76 7.63 -28.10 -6.86
C GLU A 76 8.71 -27.68 -5.86
N SER A 77 9.46 -26.63 -6.16
CA SER A 77 10.46 -25.99 -5.30
C SER A 77 10.08 -24.56 -4.96
N HIS A 78 10.72 -24.00 -3.96
CA HIS A 78 10.61 -22.59 -3.58
C HIS A 78 11.94 -22.12 -2.98
N ILE A 79 12.19 -20.81 -3.04
CA ILE A 79 13.32 -20.20 -2.37
C ILE A 79 13.11 -20.31 -0.86
N TRP A 80 14.11 -20.86 -0.16
CA TRP A 80 14.10 -20.98 1.29
C TRP A 80 15.45 -20.63 1.88
N ASN A 81 15.51 -19.53 2.62
CA ASN A 81 16.67 -19.09 3.39
C ASN A 81 16.35 -19.27 4.87
N GLU A 82 17.02 -20.22 5.51
CA GLU A 82 16.80 -20.51 6.93
C GLU A 82 17.00 -19.24 7.78
N GLN A 83 16.02 -18.94 8.62
CA GLN A 83 16.08 -17.86 9.59
C GLN A 83 16.32 -18.44 10.98
N THR A 84 17.13 -17.74 11.78
CA THR A 84 17.41 -18.11 13.15
C THR A 84 16.93 -17.04 14.12
N GLU A 85 16.48 -17.45 15.29
CA GLU A 85 16.17 -16.57 16.41
C GLU A 85 17.22 -16.74 17.52
N PRO A 86 17.54 -15.68 18.28
CA PRO A 86 18.42 -15.81 19.42
C PRO A 86 17.91 -16.85 20.42
N LEU A 87 18.82 -17.56 21.05
CA LEU A 87 18.46 -18.51 22.10
C LEU A 87 17.84 -17.74 23.29
N SER A 88 16.66 -18.16 23.75
CA SER A 88 16.05 -17.59 24.94
C SER A 88 16.84 -17.98 26.20
N GLU A 89 16.80 -17.15 27.24
CA GLU A 89 17.46 -17.46 28.53
C GLU A 89 16.95 -18.77 29.13
N SER A 90 15.66 -19.06 29.00
CA SER A 90 15.08 -20.34 29.45
C SER A 90 15.66 -21.52 28.68
N TYR A 91 15.78 -21.41 27.36
CA TYR A 91 16.38 -22.45 26.53
C TYR A 91 17.88 -22.64 26.87
N ILE A 92 18.62 -21.56 27.09
CA ILE A 92 20.02 -21.63 27.50
C ILE A 92 20.15 -22.35 28.85
N LYS A 93 19.31 -22.02 29.82
CA LYS A 93 19.32 -22.67 31.15
C LYS A 93 18.96 -24.16 31.07
N GLU A 94 18.03 -24.53 30.21
CA GLU A 94 17.53 -25.90 30.06
C GLU A 94 18.51 -26.80 29.29
N PHE A 95 19.03 -26.33 28.17
CA PHE A 95 19.80 -27.15 27.24
C PHE A 95 21.32 -26.96 27.34
N PHE A 96 21.82 -25.80 27.75
CA PHE A 96 23.24 -25.50 27.93
C PHE A 96 23.58 -25.51 29.44
N ASP A 97 23.19 -26.61 30.10
CA ASP A 97 23.31 -26.83 31.55
C ASP A 97 24.71 -27.15 32.03
N GLN A 98 25.60 -27.55 31.09
CA GLN A 98 26.98 -27.97 31.40
C GLN A 98 27.97 -26.81 31.20
N VAL A 99 29.01 -26.81 32.02
CA VAL A 99 30.15 -25.88 31.88
C VAL A 99 31.39 -26.74 31.64
N ASP A 100 32.17 -26.35 30.64
CA ASP A 100 33.44 -26.99 30.33
C ASP A 100 34.47 -26.55 31.38
N GLU A 101 35.08 -27.49 32.07
CA GLU A 101 35.99 -27.23 33.18
C GLU A 101 37.31 -26.59 32.72
N VAL A 102 37.68 -26.75 31.45
CA VAL A 102 38.94 -26.23 30.89
C VAL A 102 38.75 -24.81 30.36
N THR A 103 37.66 -24.57 29.65
CA THR A 103 37.43 -23.32 28.93
C THR A 103 36.43 -22.37 29.63
N GLY A 104 35.68 -22.89 30.63
CA GLY A 104 34.60 -22.16 31.29
C GLY A 104 33.36 -21.93 30.42
N ARG A 105 33.34 -22.44 29.19
CA ARG A 105 32.25 -22.25 28.21
C ARG A 105 31.06 -23.12 28.55
N ARG A 106 29.84 -22.60 28.37
CA ARG A 106 28.62 -23.40 28.48
C ARG A 106 28.40 -24.26 27.23
N TYR A 107 27.93 -25.52 27.41
CA TYR A 107 27.62 -26.39 26.29
C TYR A 107 26.41 -27.28 26.55
N ALA A 108 25.78 -27.69 25.44
CA ALA A 108 24.75 -28.70 25.39
C ALA A 108 25.35 -30.06 24.97
N ARG A 109 24.77 -31.14 25.47
CA ARG A 109 25.21 -32.52 25.16
C ARG A 109 24.47 -33.06 23.93
N GLY A 110 25.15 -33.16 22.79
CA GLY A 110 24.65 -33.73 21.55
C GLY A 110 24.94 -35.21 21.41
N ASP A 111 24.09 -35.97 20.71
CA ASP A 111 24.28 -37.36 20.43
C ASP A 111 25.34 -37.59 19.35
N LEU A 112 26.35 -38.39 19.65
CA LEU A 112 27.36 -38.86 18.71
C LEU A 112 26.92 -40.16 17.99
N THR A 113 25.81 -40.76 18.40
CA THR A 113 25.30 -42.01 17.84
C THR A 113 23.90 -41.86 17.26
N ALA A 114 23.58 -42.74 16.30
CA ALA A 114 22.24 -42.89 15.76
C ALA A 114 21.81 -44.37 15.89
N ARG A 115 20.49 -44.61 15.91
CA ARG A 115 19.92 -45.95 16.03
C ARG A 115 20.26 -46.84 14.84
N GLY A 116 20.40 -48.13 15.11
CA GLY A 116 20.68 -49.18 14.14
C GLY A 116 22.16 -49.55 14.09
N THR A 117 22.45 -50.83 13.86
CA THR A 117 23.81 -51.37 13.75
C THR A 117 24.37 -51.12 12.36
N ARG A 118 25.70 -50.88 12.26
CA ARG A 118 26.42 -50.77 10.98
C ARG A 118 27.68 -51.61 11.00
N ARG A 119 28.03 -52.27 9.86
CA ARG A 119 29.25 -53.06 9.69
C ARG A 119 30.44 -52.25 9.16
N GLY A 120 30.20 -51.03 8.66
CA GLY A 120 31.24 -50.14 8.15
C GLY A 120 31.97 -49.37 9.24
N GLU A 121 32.76 -48.33 8.85
CA GLU A 121 33.61 -47.52 9.74
C GLU A 121 32.83 -46.94 10.93
N THR A 122 31.58 -46.51 10.71
CA THR A 122 30.73 -45.94 11.77
C THR A 122 30.18 -46.97 12.76
N GLY A 123 30.40 -48.26 12.51
CA GLY A 123 30.08 -49.36 13.44
C GLY A 123 31.27 -49.86 14.24
N LYS A 124 32.48 -49.38 13.99
CA LYS A 124 33.71 -49.83 14.68
C LYS A 124 33.76 -49.35 16.12
N VAL A 125 34.45 -50.17 16.94
CA VAL A 125 34.77 -49.79 18.32
C VAL A 125 35.66 -48.55 18.34
N TRP A 126 35.31 -47.58 19.20
CA TRP A 126 36.10 -46.38 19.43
C TRP A 126 36.28 -46.15 20.94
N ARG A 127 37.54 -45.97 21.39
CA ARG A 127 37.90 -45.83 22.82
C ARG A 127 37.29 -46.92 23.72
N GLY A 128 37.26 -48.15 23.24
CA GLY A 128 36.70 -49.29 23.98
C GLY A 128 35.16 -49.41 23.95
N ILE A 129 34.46 -48.47 23.34
CA ILE A 129 33.01 -48.46 23.25
C ILE A 129 32.58 -49.04 21.89
N ASP A 130 31.77 -50.10 21.94
CA ASP A 130 31.15 -50.71 20.77
C ASP A 130 29.70 -50.20 20.63
N PRO A 131 29.41 -49.32 19.66
CA PRO A 131 28.07 -48.77 19.51
C PRO A 131 27.04 -49.84 19.10
N ASN A 132 27.46 -50.90 18.38
CA ASN A 132 26.58 -51.97 17.94
C ASN A 132 25.98 -52.77 19.10
N LYS A 133 26.66 -52.90 20.23
CA LYS A 133 26.15 -53.57 21.44
C LYS A 133 24.92 -52.87 22.01
N MET A 134 24.72 -51.58 21.71
CA MET A 134 23.57 -50.77 22.15
C MET A 134 22.58 -50.53 21.00
N ASN A 135 22.66 -51.30 19.91
CA ASN A 135 21.87 -51.11 18.69
C ASN A 135 22.00 -49.69 18.11
N ASN A 136 23.24 -49.16 18.13
CA ASN A 136 23.58 -47.83 17.60
C ASN A 136 24.77 -47.92 16.66
N HIS A 137 25.06 -46.82 15.97
CA HIS A 137 26.30 -46.58 15.23
C HIS A 137 26.73 -45.14 15.43
N TRP A 138 28.01 -44.84 15.22
CA TRP A 138 28.52 -43.45 15.25
C TRP A 138 27.93 -42.64 14.10
N LYS A 139 27.59 -41.39 14.37
CA LYS A 139 27.14 -40.45 13.33
C LYS A 139 28.27 -40.00 12.41
N VAL A 140 29.52 -40.07 12.89
CA VAL A 140 30.74 -39.69 12.17
C VAL A 140 31.74 -40.82 12.25
N MET A 141 32.78 -40.82 11.40
CA MET A 141 33.81 -41.86 11.41
C MET A 141 34.70 -41.75 12.65
N PRO A 142 35.34 -42.86 13.14
CA PRO A 142 36.24 -42.82 14.28
C PRO A 142 37.37 -41.78 14.18
N ALA A 143 37.94 -41.59 13.00
CA ALA A 143 38.95 -40.52 12.76
C ALA A 143 38.45 -39.11 13.04
N GLU A 144 37.15 -38.85 12.80
CA GLU A 144 36.54 -37.57 13.13
C GLU A 144 36.23 -37.45 14.62
N LEU A 145 35.89 -38.57 15.28
CA LEU A 145 35.76 -38.63 16.74
C LEU A 145 37.08 -38.30 17.43
N ASP A 146 38.21 -38.80 16.90
CA ASP A 146 39.57 -38.46 17.42
C ASP A 146 39.87 -36.94 17.26
N ARG A 147 39.46 -36.32 16.15
CA ARG A 147 39.61 -34.87 15.94
C ARG A 147 38.75 -34.08 16.92
N LEU A 148 37.52 -34.48 17.12
CA LEU A 148 36.61 -33.87 18.08
C LEU A 148 37.12 -33.99 19.51
N GLU A 149 37.71 -35.13 19.86
CA GLU A 149 38.33 -35.33 21.16
C GLU A 149 39.56 -34.43 21.35
N ALA A 150 40.46 -34.37 20.36
CA ALA A 150 41.62 -33.51 20.38
C ALA A 150 41.24 -32.01 20.47
N ALA A 151 40.11 -31.63 19.87
CA ALA A 151 39.53 -30.29 19.97
C ALA A 151 38.77 -30.04 21.29
N GLY A 152 38.76 -30.96 22.25
CA GLY A 152 38.06 -30.81 23.52
C GLY A 152 36.53 -30.85 23.41
N LYS A 153 36.00 -31.31 22.26
CA LYS A 153 34.54 -31.28 21.95
C LYS A 153 33.81 -32.56 22.37
N ILE A 154 34.48 -33.49 23.09
CA ILE A 154 33.85 -34.71 23.62
C ILE A 154 33.57 -34.55 25.11
N HIS A 155 32.33 -34.80 25.49
CA HIS A 155 31.90 -34.93 26.89
C HIS A 155 31.93 -36.40 27.26
N TRP A 156 32.82 -36.80 28.14
CA TRP A 156 32.89 -38.13 28.71
C TRP A 156 31.97 -38.24 29.93
N PRO A 157 31.06 -39.22 30.00
CA PRO A 157 30.24 -39.43 31.19
C PRO A 157 31.09 -39.94 32.35
N LYS A 158 30.67 -39.56 33.57
CA LYS A 158 31.37 -40.02 34.80
C LYS A 158 31.27 -41.54 35.02
N LYS A 159 30.26 -42.20 34.42
CA LYS A 159 30.08 -43.65 34.49
C LYS A 159 30.98 -44.34 33.50
N GLU A 160 31.80 -45.29 33.97
CA GLU A 160 32.66 -46.11 33.12
C GLU A 160 31.86 -46.86 32.05
N GLY A 161 32.32 -46.88 30.81
CA GLY A 161 31.62 -47.44 29.65
C GLY A 161 30.39 -46.66 29.19
N GLY A 162 30.14 -45.48 29.73
CA GLY A 162 29.05 -44.62 29.31
C GLY A 162 29.28 -44.02 27.93
N MET A 163 28.21 -43.79 27.17
CA MET A 163 28.27 -43.24 25.81
C MET A 163 28.73 -41.80 25.81
N PRO A 164 29.82 -41.45 25.10
CA PRO A 164 30.29 -40.06 24.98
C PRO A 164 29.29 -39.22 24.22
N ARG A 165 29.32 -37.89 24.47
CA ARG A 165 28.43 -36.90 23.86
C ARG A 165 29.25 -35.78 23.22
N LEU A 166 28.70 -35.16 22.17
CA LEU A 166 29.30 -34.01 21.56
C LEU A 166 29.03 -32.77 22.45
N LYS A 167 30.05 -31.99 22.78
CA LYS A 167 29.90 -30.66 23.37
C LYS A 167 29.53 -29.68 22.28
N ARG A 168 28.32 -29.18 22.30
CA ARG A 168 27.85 -28.04 21.46
C ARG A 168 27.93 -26.80 22.28
N PHE A 169 28.95 -25.97 22.04
CA PHE A 169 29.14 -24.75 22.80
C PHE A 169 28.11 -23.68 22.45
N GLN A 170 27.60 -22.97 23.46
CA GLN A 170 26.58 -21.94 23.31
C GLN A 170 27.00 -20.83 22.36
N ASP A 171 28.24 -20.39 22.44
CA ASP A 171 28.84 -19.33 21.63
C ASP A 171 29.16 -19.74 20.19
N GLU A 172 29.10 -21.04 19.86
CA GLU A 172 29.22 -21.56 18.49
C GLU A 172 27.85 -21.72 17.80
N VAL A 173 26.74 -21.53 18.53
CA VAL A 173 25.38 -21.67 17.99
C VAL A 173 24.85 -20.30 17.61
N SER A 174 24.63 -20.08 16.34
CA SER A 174 24.11 -18.80 15.80
C SER A 174 22.66 -18.48 16.19
N GLY A 175 21.97 -19.44 16.82
CA GLY A 175 20.57 -19.32 17.22
C GLY A 175 19.82 -20.64 16.99
N ARG A 176 18.52 -20.59 17.18
CA ARG A 176 17.60 -21.69 16.88
C ARG A 176 16.86 -21.39 15.58
N ALA A 177 16.72 -22.38 14.70
CA ALA A 177 15.90 -22.24 13.51
C ALA A 177 14.47 -21.80 13.90
N VAL A 178 13.96 -20.78 13.22
CA VAL A 178 12.61 -20.28 13.42
C VAL A 178 11.61 -21.38 13.06
N GLN A 179 10.65 -21.60 13.94
CA GLN A 179 9.57 -22.56 13.74
C GLN A 179 8.29 -21.84 13.28
N ASP A 180 7.18 -22.55 13.16
CA ASP A 180 5.89 -22.04 12.71
C ASP A 180 5.08 -21.29 13.81
N MET A 181 5.55 -21.27 15.05
CA MET A 181 4.99 -20.45 16.13
C MET A 181 5.87 -19.22 16.39
N TRP A 182 5.41 -18.06 15.95
CA TRP A 182 6.13 -16.79 16.11
C TRP A 182 5.65 -16.05 17.34
N THR A 183 6.40 -16.13 18.42
CA THR A 183 6.07 -15.50 19.70
C THR A 183 6.96 -14.31 20.03
N ASP A 184 8.04 -14.13 19.27
CA ASP A 184 9.07 -13.11 19.46
C ASP A 184 8.78 -11.78 18.74
N ILE A 185 7.76 -11.75 17.87
CA ILE A 185 7.33 -10.55 17.13
C ILE A 185 6.00 -10.08 17.70
N LYS A 186 6.02 -8.97 18.45
CA LYS A 186 4.80 -8.39 19.01
C LYS A 186 4.24 -7.29 18.12
N LEU A 187 2.97 -6.92 18.31
CA LEU A 187 2.40 -5.72 17.72
C LEU A 187 3.21 -4.49 18.14
N MET A 188 3.21 -3.50 17.28
CA MET A 188 3.87 -2.24 17.55
C MET A 188 3.25 -1.52 18.75
N HIS A 189 4.10 -1.02 19.62
CA HIS A 189 3.69 -0.09 20.68
C HIS A 189 3.28 1.26 20.10
N ASN A 190 2.46 1.99 20.87
CA ASN A 190 2.02 3.34 20.49
C ASN A 190 3.19 4.33 20.28
N LEU A 191 4.34 4.07 20.86
CA LEU A 191 5.55 4.89 20.76
C LEU A 191 6.57 4.36 19.74
N SER A 192 6.25 3.32 18.98
CA SER A 192 7.18 2.77 17.99
C SER A 192 7.50 3.81 16.90
N ILE A 193 8.77 3.92 16.54
CA ILE A 193 9.29 4.84 15.51
C ILE A 193 8.71 4.51 14.13
N GLU A 194 8.53 3.22 13.82
CA GLU A 194 8.00 2.75 12.53
C GLU A 194 6.50 2.98 12.35
N ARG A 195 5.81 3.45 13.39
CA ARG A 195 4.36 3.62 13.35
C ARG A 195 3.93 4.79 12.47
N THR A 196 3.05 4.52 11.51
CA THR A 196 2.48 5.50 10.58
C THR A 196 1.06 5.93 10.93
N ASP A 197 0.50 5.44 12.06
CA ASP A 197 -0.90 5.62 12.46
C ASP A 197 -1.93 4.97 11.49
N TYR A 198 -1.48 4.14 10.56
CA TYR A 198 -2.35 3.31 9.74
C TYR A 198 -2.94 2.18 10.61
N PRO A 199 -4.28 2.01 10.66
CA PRO A 199 -4.94 1.16 11.68
C PRO A 199 -4.50 -0.30 11.68
N THR A 200 -4.13 -0.85 10.51
CA THR A 200 -3.79 -2.27 10.32
C THR A 200 -2.31 -2.49 10.01
N GLN A 201 -1.46 -1.50 10.29
CA GLN A 201 -0.01 -1.61 10.03
C GLN A 201 0.59 -2.83 10.73
N LYS A 202 1.40 -3.58 10.00
CA LYS A 202 2.18 -4.70 10.52
C LYS A 202 3.60 -4.24 10.92
N PRO A 203 4.22 -4.89 11.93
CA PRO A 203 5.61 -4.60 12.30
C PRO A 203 6.57 -4.95 11.16
N GLU A 204 7.62 -4.14 10.96
CA GLU A 204 8.65 -4.42 9.95
C GLU A 204 9.34 -5.76 10.19
N LYS A 205 9.58 -6.14 11.44
CA LYS A 205 10.21 -7.42 11.82
C LYS A 205 9.44 -8.64 11.27
N LEU A 206 8.10 -8.54 11.14
CA LEU A 206 7.28 -9.59 10.56
C LEU A 206 7.58 -9.79 9.07
N LEU A 207 7.59 -8.68 8.32
CA LEU A 207 7.88 -8.70 6.89
C LEU A 207 9.36 -8.99 6.60
N ASP A 208 10.27 -8.53 7.44
CA ASP A 208 11.71 -8.82 7.36
C ASP A 208 11.95 -10.35 7.38
N ARG A 209 11.32 -11.05 8.32
CA ARG A 209 11.41 -12.53 8.41
C ARG A 209 10.86 -13.20 7.16
N ILE A 210 9.67 -12.84 6.72
CA ILE A 210 9.01 -13.42 5.54
C ILE A 210 9.85 -13.18 4.28
N ILE A 211 10.25 -11.93 4.03
CA ILE A 211 10.97 -11.55 2.82
C ILE A 211 12.36 -12.21 2.77
N LYS A 212 13.08 -12.23 3.88
CA LYS A 212 14.38 -12.92 3.96
C LYS A 212 14.27 -14.42 3.73
N SER A 213 13.24 -15.06 4.30
CA SER A 213 13.06 -16.51 4.14
C SER A 213 12.81 -16.93 2.70
N SER A 214 12.06 -16.13 1.93
CA SER A 214 11.51 -16.56 0.64
C SER A 214 11.95 -15.71 -0.56
N SER A 215 13.01 -14.93 -0.40
CA SER A 215 13.59 -14.15 -1.51
C SER A 215 15.06 -13.86 -1.29
N ASN A 216 15.77 -13.58 -2.39
CA ASN A 216 17.15 -13.13 -2.39
C ASN A 216 17.23 -11.63 -2.71
N GLU A 217 18.39 -11.00 -2.51
CA GLU A 217 18.63 -9.63 -2.91
C GLU A 217 18.43 -9.48 -4.43
N GLY A 218 17.72 -8.45 -4.85
CA GLY A 218 17.36 -8.20 -6.25
C GLY A 218 16.08 -8.88 -6.73
N ASP A 219 15.52 -9.85 -5.99
CA ASP A 219 14.25 -10.48 -6.33
C ASP A 219 13.08 -9.50 -6.22
N LEU A 220 11.99 -9.82 -6.89
CA LEU A 220 10.75 -9.04 -6.88
C LEU A 220 9.80 -9.51 -5.78
N VAL A 221 9.40 -8.59 -4.91
CA VAL A 221 8.39 -8.77 -3.87
C VAL A 221 7.14 -8.00 -4.27
N ALA A 222 5.98 -8.64 -4.24
CA ALA A 222 4.70 -8.01 -4.56
C ALA A 222 3.73 -8.05 -3.37
N ASP A 223 3.01 -6.93 -3.13
CA ASP A 223 1.94 -6.85 -2.14
C ASP A 223 0.76 -6.06 -2.72
N PHE A 224 -0.33 -6.77 -3.02
CA PHE A 224 -1.49 -6.20 -3.69
C PHE A 224 -2.51 -5.57 -2.72
N PHE A 225 -2.23 -5.55 -1.41
CA PHE A 225 -3.03 -4.96 -0.33
C PHE A 225 -2.13 -4.23 0.67
N CYS A 226 -1.24 -3.38 0.16
CA CYS A 226 -0.07 -2.89 0.90
C CYS A 226 -0.39 -2.00 2.12
N GLY A 227 -1.58 -1.40 2.19
CA GLY A 227 -1.99 -0.53 3.29
C GLY A 227 -0.96 0.55 3.61
N SER A 228 -0.24 0.38 4.73
CA SER A 228 0.82 1.30 5.18
C SER A 228 2.17 1.11 4.49
N GLY A 229 2.29 0.19 3.53
CA GLY A 229 3.51 -0.06 2.77
C GLY A 229 4.65 -0.73 3.55
N THR A 230 4.34 -1.50 4.58
CA THR A 230 5.39 -2.19 5.37
C THR A 230 6.20 -3.13 4.50
N THR A 231 5.54 -3.88 3.60
CA THR A 231 6.21 -4.79 2.66
C THR A 231 7.19 -4.05 1.76
N ALA A 232 6.79 -2.94 1.15
CA ALA A 232 7.66 -2.13 0.28
C ALA A 232 8.83 -1.53 1.06
N ALA A 233 8.58 -1.00 2.27
CA ALA A 233 9.62 -0.41 3.11
C ALA A 233 10.70 -1.43 3.50
N VAL A 234 10.29 -2.64 3.87
CA VAL A 234 11.21 -3.72 4.22
C VAL A 234 11.95 -4.26 2.99
N ALA A 235 11.24 -4.45 1.87
CA ALA A 235 11.85 -4.89 0.61
C ALA A 235 12.93 -3.91 0.14
N GLU A 236 12.67 -2.59 0.19
CA GLU A 236 13.65 -1.54 -0.14
C GLU A 236 14.87 -1.60 0.79
N LYS A 237 14.68 -1.69 2.11
CA LYS A 237 15.76 -1.82 3.09
C LYS A 237 16.63 -3.05 2.86
N LEU A 238 16.05 -4.12 2.34
CA LEU A 238 16.70 -5.41 2.07
C LEU A 238 17.26 -5.52 0.64
N GLY A 239 17.19 -4.49 -0.19
CA GLY A 239 17.69 -4.50 -1.57
C GLY A 239 16.85 -5.32 -2.55
N ARG A 240 15.59 -5.65 -2.21
CA ARG A 240 14.64 -6.29 -3.11
C ARG A 240 13.98 -5.26 -4.02
N LYS A 241 13.55 -5.68 -5.20
CA LYS A 241 12.60 -4.92 -6.02
C LYS A 241 11.20 -5.11 -5.44
N TRP A 242 10.32 -4.14 -5.63
CA TRP A 242 8.96 -4.26 -5.11
C TRP A 242 7.92 -3.63 -6.03
N ILE A 243 6.73 -4.22 -6.02
CA ILE A 243 5.51 -3.67 -6.62
C ILE A 243 4.42 -3.80 -5.56
N VAL A 244 3.79 -2.68 -5.21
CA VAL A 244 2.74 -2.68 -4.21
C VAL A 244 1.52 -1.91 -4.71
N THR A 245 0.33 -2.38 -4.37
CA THR A 245 -0.93 -1.73 -4.75
C THR A 245 -1.87 -1.61 -3.57
N ASP A 246 -2.75 -0.63 -3.62
CA ASP A 246 -3.88 -0.48 -2.69
C ASP A 246 -5.02 0.27 -3.38
N LEU A 247 -6.27 -0.02 -3.01
CA LEU A 247 -7.43 0.74 -3.48
C LEU A 247 -7.59 2.07 -2.74
N GLY A 248 -7.12 2.13 -1.51
CA GLY A 248 -7.26 3.29 -0.65
C GLY A 248 -6.22 4.37 -0.91
N LYS A 249 -6.61 5.57 -1.34
CA LYS A 249 -5.70 6.71 -1.51
C LYS A 249 -4.88 6.99 -0.26
N PHE A 250 -5.48 6.84 0.92
CA PHE A 250 -4.79 7.03 2.20
C PHE A 250 -3.66 6.00 2.42
N GLY A 251 -3.88 4.73 2.02
CA GLY A 251 -2.84 3.69 2.04
C GLY A 251 -1.67 4.04 1.14
N ILE A 252 -1.95 4.40 -0.11
CA ILE A 252 -0.92 4.81 -1.11
C ILE A 252 -0.16 6.04 -0.63
N HIS A 253 -0.86 7.05 -0.09
CA HIS A 253 -0.21 8.26 0.42
C HIS A 253 0.70 7.97 1.62
N THR A 254 0.23 7.14 2.56
CA THR A 254 1.03 6.69 3.71
C THR A 254 2.27 5.93 3.25
N THR A 255 2.10 5.00 2.30
CA THR A 255 3.19 4.23 1.69
C THR A 255 4.22 5.14 1.01
N ARG A 256 3.77 6.13 0.22
CA ARG A 256 4.67 7.12 -0.42
C ARG A 256 5.55 7.84 0.59
N LYS A 257 4.97 8.43 1.64
CA LYS A 257 5.72 9.13 2.69
C LYS A 257 6.72 8.21 3.38
N ARG A 258 6.31 6.99 3.70
CA ARG A 258 7.16 5.98 4.33
C ARG A 258 8.36 5.62 3.46
N LEU A 259 8.15 5.38 2.17
CA LEU A 259 9.21 5.05 1.22
C LEU A 259 10.20 6.20 1.04
N ILE A 260 9.72 7.43 0.91
CA ILE A 260 10.60 8.62 0.86
C ILE A 260 11.47 8.69 2.13
N GLN A 261 10.88 8.43 3.31
CA GLN A 261 11.63 8.42 4.56
C GLN A 261 12.71 7.31 4.57
N VAL A 262 12.35 6.09 4.17
CA VAL A 262 13.30 4.96 4.05
C VAL A 262 14.45 5.31 3.11
N GLN A 263 14.16 5.91 1.96
CA GLN A 263 15.20 6.31 1.00
C GLN A 263 16.11 7.43 1.54
N ARG A 264 15.56 8.38 2.29
CA ARG A 264 16.37 9.39 3.01
C ARG A 264 17.31 8.75 4.03
N GLU A 265 16.84 7.75 4.77
CA GLU A 265 17.64 6.99 5.74
C GLU A 265 18.76 6.19 5.03
N LEU A 266 18.42 5.50 3.92
CA LEU A 266 19.41 4.79 3.10
C LEU A 266 20.48 5.75 2.54
N LYS A 267 20.07 6.91 2.02
CA LYS A 267 20.97 7.95 1.52
C LYS A 267 21.91 8.47 2.61
N SER A 268 21.36 8.76 3.80
CA SER A 268 22.16 9.23 4.93
C SER A 268 23.16 8.18 5.44
N ALA A 269 22.82 6.89 5.27
CA ALA A 269 23.69 5.75 5.56
C ALA A 269 24.69 5.41 4.42
N GLY A 270 24.75 6.22 3.35
CA GLY A 270 25.61 5.98 2.19
C GLY A 270 25.20 4.77 1.33
N LYS A 271 23.98 4.28 1.48
CA LYS A 271 23.44 3.16 0.70
C LYS A 271 22.71 3.68 -0.54
N THR A 272 22.72 2.86 -1.58
CA THR A 272 21.96 3.12 -2.81
C THR A 272 20.48 2.79 -2.61
N PHE A 273 19.61 3.49 -3.34
CA PHE A 273 18.17 3.22 -3.44
C PHE A 273 17.72 3.45 -4.87
N ARG A 274 16.51 2.99 -5.21
CA ARG A 274 15.93 3.15 -6.54
C ARG A 274 14.81 4.18 -6.49
N ALA A 275 14.70 5.00 -7.54
CA ALA A 275 13.52 5.84 -7.74
C ALA A 275 12.27 4.94 -7.88
N PHE A 276 11.12 5.44 -7.48
CA PHE A 276 9.84 4.75 -7.61
C PHE A 276 8.78 5.65 -8.23
N GLU A 277 7.81 5.05 -8.87
CA GLU A 277 6.66 5.71 -9.46
C GLU A 277 5.42 5.43 -8.61
N VAL A 278 4.48 6.37 -8.64
CA VAL A 278 3.13 6.19 -8.09
C VAL A 278 2.14 6.30 -9.24
N LEU A 279 1.66 5.16 -9.69
CA LEU A 279 0.74 5.06 -10.82
C LEU A 279 -0.71 5.05 -10.31
N ASN A 280 -1.57 5.80 -10.99
CA ASN A 280 -2.99 5.81 -10.71
C ASN A 280 -3.76 5.06 -11.80
N LEU A 281 -4.29 3.90 -11.47
CA LEU A 281 -5.16 3.12 -12.36
C LEU A 281 -6.64 3.56 -12.27
N GLY A 282 -6.97 4.66 -11.60
CA GLY A 282 -8.33 5.12 -11.30
C GLY A 282 -9.23 5.38 -12.52
N ARG A 283 -8.67 5.37 -13.74
CA ARG A 283 -9.46 5.33 -14.97
C ARG A 283 -9.90 3.92 -15.35
N TYR A 284 -9.38 2.90 -14.71
CA TYR A 284 -9.74 1.50 -14.96
C TYR A 284 -11.24 1.26 -14.79
N GLU A 285 -11.84 1.72 -13.69
CA GLU A 285 -13.28 1.57 -13.44
C GLU A 285 -14.11 2.33 -14.47
N ARG A 286 -13.67 3.54 -14.84
CA ARG A 286 -14.30 4.34 -15.89
C ARG A 286 -14.21 3.67 -17.25
N GLN A 287 -13.04 3.15 -17.60
CA GLN A 287 -12.84 2.43 -18.85
C GLN A 287 -13.60 1.11 -18.89
N ALA A 288 -13.62 0.36 -17.79
CA ALA A 288 -14.40 -0.87 -17.65
C ALA A 288 -15.90 -0.59 -17.75
N TYR A 289 -16.38 0.52 -17.20
CA TYR A 289 -17.77 0.93 -17.29
C TYR A 289 -18.20 1.24 -18.73
N LEU A 290 -17.34 1.94 -19.51
CA LEU A 290 -17.56 2.27 -20.92
C LEU A 290 -17.26 1.12 -21.88
N ASN A 291 -16.71 0.00 -21.40
CA ASN A 291 -16.32 -1.09 -22.27
C ASN A 291 -17.55 -1.69 -22.96
N VAL A 292 -17.66 -1.41 -24.24
CA VAL A 292 -18.67 -1.96 -25.13
C VAL A 292 -18.03 -3.16 -25.84
N ALA A 293 -18.73 -4.28 -25.89
CA ALA A 293 -18.24 -5.54 -26.44
C ALA A 293 -17.48 -5.31 -27.77
N GLY A 294 -16.24 -5.77 -27.85
CA GLY A 294 -15.32 -5.52 -28.98
C GLY A 294 -15.78 -6.07 -30.36
N ARG A 295 -16.93 -6.76 -30.37
CA ARG A 295 -17.56 -7.29 -31.59
C ARG A 295 -18.50 -6.28 -32.27
N LEU A 296 -18.81 -5.13 -31.63
CA LEU A 296 -19.70 -4.12 -32.21
C LEU A 296 -18.88 -3.16 -33.09
N THR A 297 -19.38 -2.88 -34.30
CA THR A 297 -18.73 -1.99 -35.28
C THR A 297 -19.66 -0.84 -35.69
N GLY A 298 -19.07 0.32 -36.08
CA GLY A 298 -19.80 1.45 -36.63
C GLY A 298 -20.92 2.00 -35.76
N LYS A 299 -22.09 2.25 -36.32
CA LYS A 299 -23.27 2.85 -35.65
C LYS A 299 -23.71 2.11 -34.39
N GLN A 300 -23.56 0.79 -34.32
CA GLN A 300 -23.93 0.01 -33.15
C GLN A 300 -23.03 0.33 -31.94
N LYS A 301 -21.74 0.55 -32.19
CA LYS A 301 -20.76 0.95 -31.17
C LYS A 301 -21.07 2.36 -30.65
N GLU A 302 -21.39 3.30 -31.55
CA GLU A 302 -21.77 4.67 -31.17
C GLU A 302 -23.05 4.70 -30.33
N GLN A 303 -24.07 3.96 -30.71
CA GLN A 303 -25.32 3.84 -29.96
C GLN A 303 -25.12 3.22 -28.56
N ALA A 304 -24.28 2.18 -28.48
CA ALA A 304 -23.95 1.54 -27.22
C ALA A 304 -23.14 2.47 -26.29
N LEU A 305 -22.23 3.26 -26.84
CA LEU A 305 -21.47 4.27 -26.08
C LEU A 305 -22.40 5.38 -25.57
N ALA A 306 -23.28 5.93 -26.44
CA ALA A 306 -24.23 6.97 -26.04
C ALA A 306 -25.19 6.47 -24.93
N LYS A 307 -25.63 5.20 -25.02
CA LYS A 307 -26.42 4.57 -23.95
C LYS A 307 -25.63 4.49 -22.64
N LYS A 308 -24.37 4.08 -22.70
CA LYS A 308 -23.50 3.99 -21.51
C LYS A 308 -23.23 5.36 -20.88
N GLU A 309 -23.06 6.39 -21.69
CA GLU A 309 -22.92 7.76 -21.19
C GLU A 309 -24.21 8.29 -20.53
N ALA A 310 -25.38 7.92 -21.05
CA ALA A 310 -26.67 8.25 -20.43
C ALA A 310 -26.83 7.53 -19.09
N GLU A 311 -26.57 6.22 -19.04
CA GLU A 311 -26.57 5.41 -17.81
C GLU A 311 -25.58 5.98 -16.76
N PHE A 312 -24.40 6.43 -17.21
CA PHE A 312 -23.42 7.08 -16.35
C PHE A 312 -23.94 8.39 -15.77
N ARG A 313 -24.50 9.27 -16.59
CA ARG A 313 -25.10 10.54 -16.13
C ARG A 313 -26.18 10.29 -15.07
N GLU A 314 -27.06 9.33 -15.31
CA GLU A 314 -28.09 8.94 -14.36
C GLU A 314 -27.50 8.44 -13.02
N LEU A 315 -26.44 7.59 -13.08
CA LEU A 315 -25.73 7.12 -11.91
C LEU A 315 -25.16 8.27 -11.08
N ILE A 316 -24.51 9.24 -11.75
CA ILE A 316 -23.91 10.40 -11.07
C ILE A 316 -24.98 11.30 -10.46
N LEU A 317 -26.06 11.59 -11.18
CA LEU A 317 -27.16 12.40 -10.67
C LEU A 317 -27.82 11.75 -9.44
N LYS A 318 -28.03 10.43 -9.49
CA LYS A 318 -28.53 9.66 -8.35
C LYS A 318 -27.59 9.73 -7.15
N ALA A 319 -26.29 9.52 -7.36
CA ALA A 319 -25.28 9.60 -6.30
C ALA A 319 -25.19 11.00 -5.72
N TYR A 320 -25.31 12.03 -6.55
CA TYR A 320 -25.31 13.44 -6.16
C TYR A 320 -26.65 13.92 -5.57
N ARG A 321 -27.70 13.07 -5.63
CA ARG A 321 -29.09 13.39 -5.21
C ARG A 321 -29.68 14.60 -5.96
N ALA A 322 -29.33 14.74 -7.24
CA ALA A 322 -29.90 15.74 -8.11
C ALA A 322 -31.16 15.23 -8.81
N GLU A 323 -32.15 16.09 -8.97
CA GLU A 323 -33.33 15.80 -9.79
C GLU A 323 -32.94 15.85 -11.27
N PRO A 324 -33.15 14.80 -12.07
CA PRO A 324 -32.80 14.81 -13.48
C PRO A 324 -33.67 15.80 -14.26
N LEU A 325 -33.07 16.49 -15.21
CA LEU A 325 -33.75 17.34 -16.19
C LEU A 325 -33.97 16.55 -17.49
N PRO A 326 -34.89 16.99 -18.38
CA PRO A 326 -35.12 16.34 -19.66
C PRO A 326 -33.84 16.17 -20.49
N GLU A 327 -33.66 15.00 -21.11
CA GLU A 327 -32.44 14.62 -21.85
C GLU A 327 -32.04 15.56 -22.99
N ALA A 328 -32.98 16.31 -23.56
CA ALA A 328 -32.71 17.27 -24.63
C ALA A 328 -32.06 18.58 -24.18
N GLY A 329 -31.74 18.73 -22.88
CA GLY A 329 -31.18 19.96 -22.31
C GLY A 329 -29.66 19.91 -22.15
N PHE A 330 -29.01 21.07 -22.18
CA PHE A 330 -27.58 21.22 -21.88
C PHE A 330 -27.24 20.82 -20.44
N PHE A 331 -28.10 21.13 -19.47
CA PHE A 331 -27.92 20.74 -18.08
C PHE A 331 -28.64 19.43 -17.78
N HIS A 332 -27.97 18.58 -16.99
CA HIS A 332 -28.42 17.22 -16.73
C HIS A 332 -29.34 17.08 -15.52
N GLY A 333 -29.24 17.99 -14.55
CA GLY A 333 -30.03 17.93 -13.32
C GLY A 333 -30.14 19.26 -12.59
N LYS A 334 -30.85 19.21 -11.45
CA LYS A 334 -30.99 20.32 -10.51
C LYS A 334 -30.89 19.83 -9.09
N GLN A 335 -30.14 20.54 -8.23
CA GLN A 335 -30.03 20.24 -6.81
C GLN A 335 -30.04 21.53 -5.99
N SER A 336 -30.93 21.62 -5.00
CA SER A 336 -31.02 22.78 -4.09
C SER A 336 -31.00 24.15 -4.79
N GLY A 337 -31.68 24.26 -5.93
CA GLY A 337 -31.77 25.50 -6.71
C GLY A 337 -30.56 25.79 -7.61
N ARG A 338 -29.58 24.89 -7.68
CA ARG A 338 -28.41 24.95 -8.58
C ARG A 338 -28.63 24.04 -9.78
N LEU A 339 -28.26 24.47 -10.96
CA LEU A 339 -28.18 23.59 -12.14
C LEU A 339 -27.01 22.64 -11.99
N VAL A 340 -27.15 21.45 -12.52
CA VAL A 340 -26.10 20.40 -12.43
C VAL A 340 -25.74 19.94 -13.84
N ILE A 341 -24.42 19.96 -14.14
CA ILE A 341 -23.86 19.38 -15.35
C ILE A 341 -22.79 18.37 -14.99
N VAL A 342 -22.85 17.20 -15.65
CA VAL A 342 -21.86 16.12 -15.48
C VAL A 342 -20.89 16.21 -16.65
N GLY A 343 -19.61 16.33 -16.36
CA GLY A 343 -18.55 16.36 -17.35
C GLY A 343 -18.30 14.99 -18.00
N PRO A 344 -17.42 14.93 -18.99
CA PRO A 344 -17.09 13.70 -19.69
C PRO A 344 -16.46 12.66 -18.78
N ILE A 345 -16.77 11.39 -19.01
CA ILE A 345 -16.30 10.30 -18.14
C ILE A 345 -14.79 10.05 -18.22
N ASN A 346 -14.18 10.20 -19.42
CA ASN A 346 -12.78 9.84 -19.69
C ASN A 346 -11.85 11.03 -19.95
N LEU A 347 -12.37 12.25 -20.00
CA LEU A 347 -11.59 13.44 -20.28
C LEU A 347 -11.69 14.41 -19.11
N PRO A 348 -10.65 15.17 -18.80
CA PRO A 348 -10.74 16.26 -17.85
C PRO A 348 -11.67 17.35 -18.40
N VAL A 349 -12.37 18.01 -17.51
CA VAL A 349 -13.13 19.23 -17.84
C VAL A 349 -12.14 20.37 -18.05
N GLY A 350 -12.06 20.84 -19.27
CA GLY A 350 -11.18 21.94 -19.68
C GLY A 350 -11.88 23.29 -19.74
N ARG A 351 -11.10 24.33 -20.10
CA ARG A 351 -11.56 25.72 -20.17
C ARG A 351 -12.75 25.89 -21.11
N LEU A 352 -12.70 25.30 -22.32
CA LEU A 352 -13.78 25.43 -23.31
C LEU A 352 -15.12 24.92 -22.77
N PHE A 353 -15.11 23.80 -22.07
CA PHE A 353 -16.31 23.23 -21.46
C PHE A 353 -16.92 24.20 -20.42
N ILE A 354 -16.09 24.81 -19.58
CA ILE A 354 -16.58 25.74 -18.55
C ILE A 354 -17.10 27.03 -19.20
N GLU A 355 -16.44 27.55 -20.22
CA GLU A 355 -16.91 28.75 -20.97
C GLU A 355 -18.28 28.48 -21.61
N GLU A 356 -18.51 27.28 -22.13
CA GLU A 356 -19.82 26.86 -22.66
C GLU A 356 -20.88 26.81 -21.54
N VAL A 357 -20.54 26.24 -20.37
CA VAL A 357 -21.42 26.23 -19.18
C VAL A 357 -21.81 27.65 -18.76
N ILE A 358 -20.84 28.54 -18.66
CA ILE A 358 -21.08 29.94 -18.31
C ILE A 358 -22.03 30.59 -19.33
N THR A 359 -21.78 30.38 -20.60
CA THR A 359 -22.59 30.94 -21.70
C THR A 359 -24.04 30.43 -21.62
N GLU A 360 -24.23 29.16 -21.41
CA GLU A 360 -25.58 28.58 -21.30
C GLU A 360 -26.30 28.99 -20.00
N CYS A 361 -25.59 29.18 -18.90
CA CYS A 361 -26.16 29.76 -17.68
C CYS A 361 -26.64 31.21 -17.92
N CYS A 362 -25.83 32.04 -18.57
CA CYS A 362 -26.21 33.41 -18.90
C CYS A 362 -27.43 33.47 -19.83
N LYS A 363 -27.52 32.64 -20.85
CA LYS A 363 -28.69 32.54 -21.76
C LYS A 363 -29.98 32.17 -21.02
N ARG A 364 -29.89 31.34 -19.97
CA ARG A 364 -31.06 30.89 -19.18
C ARG A 364 -31.34 31.74 -17.95
N GLY A 365 -30.53 32.76 -17.68
CA GLY A 365 -30.65 33.59 -16.47
C GLY A 365 -30.38 32.79 -15.19
N ALA A 366 -29.60 31.73 -15.28
CA ALA A 366 -29.23 30.93 -14.11
C ALA A 366 -28.05 31.57 -13.38
N SER A 367 -28.17 31.71 -12.06
CA SER A 367 -27.15 32.32 -11.21
C SER A 367 -26.26 31.32 -10.48
N ARG A 368 -26.59 30.02 -10.53
CA ARG A 368 -25.88 28.97 -9.77
C ARG A 368 -25.79 27.67 -10.58
N VAL A 369 -24.58 27.11 -10.66
CA VAL A 369 -24.32 25.83 -11.35
C VAL A 369 -23.27 25.01 -10.64
N ASP A 370 -23.48 23.69 -10.56
CA ASP A 370 -22.51 22.69 -10.12
C ASP A 370 -21.99 21.93 -11.33
N VAL A 371 -20.67 21.89 -11.47
CA VAL A 371 -19.98 21.14 -12.52
C VAL A 371 -19.34 19.90 -11.90
N LEU A 372 -19.87 18.74 -12.20
CA LEU A 372 -19.39 17.46 -11.65
C LEU A 372 -18.44 16.82 -12.65
N ALA A 373 -17.20 16.55 -12.26
CA ALA A 373 -16.21 15.88 -13.09
C ALA A 373 -15.30 14.96 -12.27
N PHE A 374 -14.75 13.93 -12.87
CA PHE A 374 -13.69 13.17 -12.22
C PHE A 374 -12.40 13.96 -12.12
N GLU A 375 -12.12 14.77 -13.12
CA GLU A 375 -10.90 15.56 -13.23
C GLU A 375 -11.18 16.90 -13.91
N PHE A 376 -10.46 17.90 -13.47
CA PHE A 376 -10.43 19.22 -14.11
C PHE A 376 -9.04 19.44 -14.69
N GLU A 377 -8.96 20.19 -15.79
CA GLU A 377 -7.70 20.57 -16.41
C GLU A 377 -6.85 21.38 -15.43
N MET A 378 -5.56 21.08 -15.39
CA MET A 378 -4.61 21.76 -14.51
C MET A 378 -4.51 23.25 -14.87
N GLY A 379 -4.45 24.11 -13.83
CA GLY A 379 -4.38 25.55 -14.01
C GLY A 379 -5.71 26.20 -14.43
N LEU A 380 -6.81 25.46 -14.52
CA LEU A 380 -8.12 26.01 -14.87
C LEU A 380 -8.64 27.00 -13.81
N PHE A 381 -8.38 26.69 -12.56
CA PHE A 381 -8.79 27.53 -11.42
C PHE A 381 -7.57 28.26 -10.82
N PRO A 382 -7.73 29.50 -10.30
CA PRO A 382 -8.96 30.24 -9.98
C PRO A 382 -9.54 31.09 -11.11
N ALA A 383 -8.79 31.39 -12.16
CA ALA A 383 -9.14 32.42 -13.16
C ALA A 383 -10.57 32.30 -13.70
N VAL A 384 -10.99 31.06 -14.01
CA VAL A 384 -12.33 30.81 -14.56
C VAL A 384 -13.45 31.02 -13.53
N LEU A 385 -13.18 30.80 -12.23
CA LEU A 385 -14.15 31.07 -11.17
C LEU A 385 -14.36 32.57 -11.01
N ASP A 386 -13.30 33.38 -11.14
CA ASP A 386 -13.38 34.84 -11.07
C ASP A 386 -14.11 35.40 -12.29
N GLU A 387 -13.88 34.87 -13.49
CA GLU A 387 -14.64 35.20 -14.70
C GLU A 387 -16.14 34.93 -14.55
N ALA A 388 -16.49 33.76 -13.97
CA ALA A 388 -17.88 33.39 -13.69
C ALA A 388 -18.53 34.33 -12.68
N LYS A 389 -17.83 34.68 -11.59
CA LYS A 389 -18.30 35.65 -10.59
C LYS A 389 -18.53 37.05 -11.17
N GLN A 390 -17.64 37.54 -12.05
CA GLN A 390 -17.80 38.81 -12.73
C GLN A 390 -19.07 38.84 -13.60
N LYS A 391 -19.50 37.70 -14.12
CA LYS A 391 -20.76 37.53 -14.86
C LYS A 391 -21.97 37.25 -13.96
N GLY A 392 -21.82 37.34 -12.64
CA GLY A 392 -22.89 37.10 -11.66
C GLY A 392 -23.25 35.61 -11.47
N LEU A 393 -22.38 34.70 -11.86
CA LEU A 393 -22.60 33.25 -11.78
C LEU A 393 -21.78 32.62 -10.64
N ASP A 394 -22.46 31.95 -9.74
CA ASP A 394 -21.85 31.09 -8.72
C ASP A 394 -21.64 29.68 -9.32
N LEU A 395 -20.44 29.42 -9.85
CA LEU A 395 -20.00 28.18 -10.43
C LEU A 395 -19.22 27.37 -9.39
N ALA A 396 -19.69 26.16 -9.06
CA ALA A 396 -19.05 25.27 -8.12
C ALA A 396 -18.56 23.98 -8.82
N PRO A 397 -17.25 23.86 -9.06
CA PRO A 397 -16.67 22.63 -9.56
C PRO A 397 -16.57 21.60 -8.44
N LYS A 398 -17.01 20.36 -8.72
CA LYS A 398 -16.98 19.26 -7.75
C LYS A 398 -16.37 18.01 -8.37
N THR A 399 -15.47 17.37 -7.63
CA THR A 399 -14.86 16.11 -8.04
C THR A 399 -15.81 14.94 -7.77
N ILE A 400 -16.03 14.11 -8.79
CA ILE A 400 -16.77 12.86 -8.69
C ILE A 400 -15.84 11.82 -8.06
N PRO A 401 -16.19 11.23 -6.90
CA PRO A 401 -15.36 10.22 -6.27
C PRO A 401 -15.50 8.86 -6.98
N PRO A 402 -14.46 8.01 -6.99
CA PRO A 402 -14.52 6.69 -7.64
C PRO A 402 -15.57 5.76 -7.02
N GLU A 403 -15.95 5.97 -5.76
CA GLU A 403 -16.96 5.19 -5.03
C GLU A 403 -18.35 5.26 -5.67
N VAL A 404 -18.59 6.13 -6.66
CA VAL A 404 -19.86 6.18 -7.43
C VAL A 404 -20.13 4.89 -8.20
N PHE A 405 -19.10 4.11 -8.51
CA PHE A 405 -19.25 2.81 -9.16
C PHE A 405 -19.57 1.67 -8.17
N ASP A 406 -19.45 1.90 -6.86
CA ASP A 406 -19.91 0.95 -5.84
C ASP A 406 -21.41 1.16 -5.55
N LYS A 407 -22.23 0.25 -6.06
CA LYS A 407 -23.70 0.27 -5.84
C LYS A 407 -24.07 0.36 -4.37
N ARG A 408 -23.33 -0.32 -3.49
CA ARG A 408 -23.62 -0.33 -2.04
C ARG A 408 -23.31 1.03 -1.41
N ALA A 409 -22.24 1.69 -1.85
CA ALA A 409 -21.89 3.04 -1.38
C ALA A 409 -22.95 4.06 -1.83
N VAL A 410 -23.41 3.96 -3.08
CA VAL A 410 -24.48 4.81 -3.63
C VAL A 410 -25.80 4.59 -2.88
N GLU A 411 -26.23 3.35 -2.69
CA GLU A 411 -27.48 3.01 -1.99
C GLU A 411 -27.47 3.46 -0.52
N LYS A 412 -26.34 3.37 0.15
CA LYS A 412 -26.15 3.83 1.54
C LYS A 412 -25.94 5.33 1.66
N GLY A 413 -25.86 6.07 0.55
CA GLY A 413 -25.59 7.51 0.55
C GLY A 413 -24.20 7.87 1.07
N GLN A 414 -23.22 6.98 0.92
CA GLN A 414 -21.84 7.16 1.39
C GLN A 414 -20.94 7.84 0.36
N VAL A 415 -21.45 8.03 -0.87
CA VAL A 415 -20.72 8.75 -1.93
C VAL A 415 -20.72 10.24 -1.63
N ARG A 416 -19.53 10.84 -1.59
CA ARG A 416 -19.34 12.26 -1.28
C ARG A 416 -18.57 12.95 -2.40
N PHE A 417 -19.16 14.00 -2.94
CA PHE A 417 -18.53 14.86 -3.94
C PHE A 417 -17.74 15.94 -3.23
N HIS A 418 -16.51 16.18 -3.68
CA HIS A 418 -15.61 17.14 -3.06
C HIS A 418 -15.47 18.39 -3.90
N ASP A 419 -15.49 19.55 -3.26
CA ASP A 419 -15.13 20.79 -3.94
C ASP A 419 -13.64 20.80 -4.31
N VAL A 420 -13.29 21.48 -5.39
CA VAL A 420 -11.90 21.54 -5.84
C VAL A 420 -11.09 22.43 -4.90
N ALA A 421 -9.98 21.90 -4.40
CA ALA A 421 -9.05 22.66 -3.58
C ALA A 421 -8.21 23.61 -4.44
N TYR A 422 -7.75 24.68 -3.82
CA TYR A 422 -7.00 25.75 -4.47
C TYR A 422 -5.62 25.94 -3.83
N ILE A 423 -4.58 26.05 -4.68
CA ILE A 423 -3.19 26.24 -4.25
C ILE A 423 -2.72 27.62 -4.72
N GLU A 424 -2.15 28.40 -3.80
CA GLU A 424 -1.44 29.62 -4.13
C GLU A 424 0.05 29.47 -3.82
N VAL A 425 0.89 29.80 -4.79
CA VAL A 425 2.34 29.72 -4.68
C VAL A 425 3.00 30.94 -5.28
N THR A 426 4.13 31.34 -4.70
CA THR A 426 4.90 32.49 -5.15
C THR A 426 6.34 32.05 -5.46
N PRO A 427 6.80 32.12 -6.73
CA PRO A 427 8.20 31.99 -7.07
C PRO A 427 9.00 33.17 -6.52
N ARG A 428 10.12 32.91 -5.85
CA ARG A 428 11.03 33.90 -5.30
C ARG A 428 12.37 33.79 -5.99
N PHE A 429 12.70 34.73 -6.85
CA PHE A 429 13.96 34.78 -7.58
C PHE A 429 15.10 35.29 -6.69
N ASP A 430 16.29 34.70 -6.88
CA ASP A 430 17.50 35.20 -6.22
C ASP A 430 17.93 36.51 -6.89
N LYS A 431 18.25 37.53 -6.07
CA LYS A 431 18.67 38.85 -6.55
C LYS A 431 20.05 38.86 -7.20
N LYS A 432 20.90 37.89 -6.89
CA LYS A 432 22.28 37.80 -7.38
C LYS A 432 22.41 36.85 -8.58
N ASN A 433 21.53 35.88 -8.68
CA ASN A 433 21.54 34.90 -9.77
C ASN A 433 20.12 34.72 -10.31
N THR A 434 19.81 35.36 -11.45
CA THR A 434 18.50 35.32 -12.10
C THR A 434 18.06 33.93 -12.59
N LEU A 435 19.00 32.95 -12.67
CA LEU A 435 18.73 31.55 -12.98
C LEU A 435 18.26 30.75 -11.76
N THR A 436 18.26 31.37 -10.58
CA THR A 436 18.00 30.68 -9.32
C THR A 436 16.73 31.19 -8.67
N LEU A 437 15.89 30.27 -8.22
CA LEU A 437 14.66 30.60 -7.50
C LEU A 437 14.32 29.58 -6.38
N THR A 438 13.39 29.98 -5.55
CA THR A 438 12.69 29.11 -4.60
C THR A 438 11.20 29.27 -4.81
N VAL A 439 10.41 28.25 -4.48
CA VAL A 439 8.95 28.30 -4.53
C VAL A 439 8.42 28.34 -3.10
N GLU A 440 7.54 29.27 -2.82
CA GLU A 440 6.90 29.44 -1.52
C GLU A 440 5.42 29.11 -1.65
N LEU A 441 4.93 28.15 -0.85
CA LEU A 441 3.51 27.84 -0.73
C LEU A 441 2.88 28.91 0.18
N THR A 442 2.00 29.73 -0.39
CA THR A 442 1.45 30.93 0.29
C THR A 442 0.05 30.72 0.80
N ASP A 443 -0.77 29.92 0.13
CA ASP A 443 -2.11 29.55 0.59
C ASP A 443 -2.56 28.18 0.04
N PHE A 444 -3.44 27.52 0.78
CA PHE A 444 -4.16 26.33 0.36
C PHE A 444 -5.58 26.39 0.91
N SER A 445 -6.55 26.58 0.03
CA SER A 445 -7.94 26.71 0.38
C SER A 445 -8.75 25.48 0.00
N VAL A 446 -9.53 24.99 0.96
CA VAL A 446 -10.42 23.85 0.80
C VAL A 446 -11.83 24.27 1.22
N TYR A 447 -12.81 24.01 0.38
CA TYR A 447 -14.22 24.30 0.65
C TYR A 447 -15.06 23.04 0.89
N TYR A 448 -14.46 22.00 1.46
CA TYR A 448 -15.18 20.75 1.74
C TYR A 448 -16.33 21.00 2.72
N SER A 449 -17.51 20.51 2.36
CA SER A 449 -18.67 20.46 3.24
C SER A 449 -19.15 19.00 3.33
N GLN A 450 -18.97 18.39 4.50
CA GLN A 450 -19.30 17.00 4.77
C GLN A 450 -20.21 16.91 5.99
N GLY A 451 -21.48 17.04 5.78
CA GLY A 451 -22.49 16.97 6.83
C GLY A 451 -22.72 18.29 7.56
N LEU A 452 -23.88 18.42 8.16
CA LEU A 452 -24.20 19.55 9.03
C LEU A 452 -23.75 19.22 10.44
N VAL A 453 -22.92 20.07 11.05
CA VAL A 453 -22.48 19.95 12.45
C VAL A 453 -23.65 19.69 13.39
N GLU A 454 -24.78 20.35 13.15
CA GLU A 454 -25.98 20.23 13.96
C GLU A 454 -26.65 18.86 13.86
N SER A 455 -26.72 18.28 12.67
CA SER A 455 -27.31 16.95 12.45
C SER A 455 -26.51 15.86 13.18
N ILE A 456 -25.18 15.90 13.05
CA ILE A 456 -24.31 14.92 13.71
C ILE A 456 -24.29 15.12 15.23
N ALA A 457 -24.30 16.36 15.72
CA ALA A 457 -24.40 16.63 17.15
C ALA A 457 -25.67 16.07 17.78
N ALA A 458 -26.78 16.07 17.03
CA ALA A 458 -28.05 15.49 17.48
C ALA A 458 -28.02 13.96 17.54
N GLU A 459 -27.36 13.31 16.58
CA GLU A 459 -27.30 11.84 16.45
C GLU A 459 -26.17 11.19 17.28
N LEU A 460 -25.20 11.99 17.77
CA LEU A 460 -24.01 11.49 18.47
C LEU A 460 -24.39 10.90 19.83
N LYS A 461 -23.94 9.67 20.08
CA LYS A 461 -24.13 8.98 21.37
C LYS A 461 -23.22 9.57 22.44
N GLU A 462 -23.69 9.52 23.70
CA GLU A 462 -22.91 9.95 24.86
C GLU A 462 -21.55 9.23 24.96
N GLY A 463 -20.52 9.97 25.33
CA GLY A 463 -19.13 9.49 25.41
C GLY A 463 -18.46 9.25 24.07
N LYS A 464 -19.04 9.66 22.95
CA LYS A 464 -18.49 9.52 21.60
C LYS A 464 -18.05 10.87 21.05
N SER A 465 -17.16 10.82 20.06
CA SER A 465 -16.77 11.98 19.27
C SER A 465 -16.72 11.63 17.79
N GLU A 466 -17.05 12.60 16.95
CA GLU A 466 -16.98 12.48 15.49
C GLU A 466 -16.34 13.75 14.91
N VAL A 467 -15.66 13.60 13.77
CA VAL A 467 -15.03 14.72 13.08
C VAL A 467 -15.80 15.00 11.80
N VAL A 468 -16.23 16.24 11.65
CA VAL A 468 -17.04 16.74 10.54
C VAL A 468 -16.28 17.82 9.81
N CYS A 469 -16.44 17.90 8.51
CA CYS A 469 -15.95 19.01 7.71
C CYS A 469 -17.12 19.91 7.31
N GLU A 470 -17.11 21.15 7.75
CA GLU A 470 -18.13 22.14 7.42
C GLU A 470 -17.46 23.47 7.00
N ALA A 471 -17.85 23.98 5.84
CA ALA A 471 -17.33 25.24 5.29
C ALA A 471 -15.79 25.35 5.32
N GLY A 472 -15.09 24.29 4.92
CA GLY A 472 -13.64 24.26 4.88
C GLY A 472 -12.96 24.20 6.25
N LYS A 473 -13.67 23.77 7.32
CA LYS A 473 -13.10 23.59 8.65
C LYS A 473 -13.38 22.18 9.15
N LEU A 474 -12.38 21.51 9.69
CA LEU A 474 -12.57 20.27 10.44
C LEU A 474 -12.96 20.60 11.87
N ILE A 475 -14.13 20.11 12.26
CA ILE A 475 -14.72 20.33 13.58
C ILE A 475 -14.88 18.98 14.25
N LYS A 476 -14.22 18.81 15.39
CA LYS A 476 -14.46 17.65 16.26
C LYS A 476 -15.65 17.96 17.16
N ILE A 477 -16.69 17.15 17.01
CA ILE A 477 -17.86 17.19 17.89
C ILE A 477 -17.68 16.08 18.90
N SER A 478 -17.75 16.42 20.18
CA SER A 478 -17.68 15.45 21.27
C SER A 478 -18.89 15.62 22.17
N LYS A 479 -19.51 14.51 22.54
CA LYS A 479 -20.63 14.50 23.51
C LYS A 479 -20.15 13.76 24.75
N ASP A 480 -20.14 14.45 25.88
CA ASP A 480 -19.70 13.86 27.15
C ASP A 480 -20.78 12.89 27.71
N LYS A 481 -20.50 12.28 28.85
CA LYS A 481 -21.43 11.37 29.53
C LYS A 481 -22.64 12.09 30.16
N GLN A 482 -22.61 13.40 30.23
CA GLN A 482 -23.70 14.27 30.71
C GLN A 482 -24.52 14.85 29.54
N GLY A 483 -24.21 14.48 28.31
CA GLY A 483 -24.92 14.93 27.10
C GLY A 483 -24.46 16.30 26.58
N VAL A 484 -23.45 16.92 27.19
CA VAL A 484 -22.92 18.22 26.73
C VAL A 484 -22.11 18.05 25.46
N VAL A 485 -22.47 18.81 24.44
CA VAL A 485 -21.80 18.82 23.14
C VAL A 485 -20.72 19.90 23.08
N THR A 486 -19.47 19.49 22.85
CA THR A 486 -18.36 20.41 22.61
C THR A 486 -17.95 20.39 21.14
N ARG A 487 -17.50 21.52 20.61
CA ARG A 487 -17.10 21.71 19.21
C ARG A 487 -15.70 22.32 19.18
N ASP A 488 -14.72 21.54 18.71
CA ASP A 488 -13.33 21.97 18.59
C ASP A 488 -12.94 22.08 17.11
N VAL A 489 -12.55 23.27 16.66
CA VAL A 489 -12.03 23.48 15.30
C VAL A 489 -10.59 22.99 15.24
N LEU A 490 -10.36 21.93 14.47
CA LEU A 490 -9.06 21.28 14.32
C LEU A 490 -8.15 21.99 13.32
N THR A 491 -8.72 22.55 12.23
CA THR A 491 -7.99 23.29 11.19
C THR A 491 -8.11 24.79 11.45
N LYS A 492 -7.14 25.37 12.17
CA LYS A 492 -7.11 26.80 12.52
C LYS A 492 -6.42 27.64 11.44
N LYS A 493 -5.45 27.04 10.74
CA LYS A 493 -4.67 27.65 9.67
C LYS A 493 -4.83 26.83 8.40
N TRP A 494 -4.68 27.46 7.24
CA TRP A 494 -4.70 26.75 5.97
C TRP A 494 -3.64 25.64 5.89
N THR A 495 -2.48 25.85 6.51
CA THR A 495 -1.42 24.84 6.59
C THR A 495 -1.86 23.56 7.27
N ASP A 496 -2.88 23.58 8.14
CA ASP A 496 -3.37 22.39 8.84
C ASP A 496 -4.03 21.38 7.90
N TRP A 497 -4.43 21.84 6.70
CA TRP A 497 -4.97 21.01 5.64
C TRP A 497 -3.91 20.30 4.82
N VAL A 498 -2.68 20.83 4.77
CA VAL A 498 -1.60 20.29 3.95
C VAL A 498 -0.86 19.19 4.70
N ASP A 499 -0.88 17.98 4.18
CA ASP A 499 -0.12 16.84 4.72
C ASP A 499 1.20 16.63 3.97
N TYR A 500 1.21 16.94 2.66
CA TYR A 500 2.35 16.79 1.77
C TYR A 500 2.28 17.83 0.65
N TRP A 501 3.40 18.39 0.25
CA TRP A 501 3.51 19.14 -0.99
C TRP A 501 4.86 18.91 -1.66
N ALA A 502 4.87 19.03 -2.99
CA ALA A 502 6.02 18.75 -3.82
C ALA A 502 6.08 19.67 -5.02
N VAL A 503 7.26 19.83 -5.58
CA VAL A 503 7.54 20.70 -6.71
C VAL A 503 8.32 19.94 -7.79
N ASP A 504 7.87 20.12 -9.02
CA ASP A 504 8.55 19.81 -10.25
C ASP A 504 8.92 21.16 -10.89
N PHE A 505 10.22 21.46 -10.95
CA PHE A 505 10.69 22.77 -11.42
C PHE A 505 10.71 22.89 -12.94
N ASN A 506 10.62 21.79 -13.67
CA ASN A 506 10.61 21.78 -15.14
C ASN A 506 9.52 20.85 -15.69
N TYR A 507 8.29 21.16 -15.37
CA TYR A 507 7.14 20.36 -15.79
C TYR A 507 6.87 20.49 -17.29
N GLU A 508 7.08 19.40 -18.03
CA GLU A 508 6.98 19.34 -19.48
C GLU A 508 5.61 18.86 -20.00
N SER A 509 4.65 18.59 -19.14
CA SER A 509 3.36 18.00 -19.52
C SER A 509 3.50 16.67 -20.29
N ARG A 510 4.52 15.87 -19.99
CA ARG A 510 4.73 14.56 -20.61
C ARG A 510 3.62 13.60 -20.22
N LYS A 511 3.01 12.98 -21.22
CA LYS A 511 1.94 12.00 -21.00
C LYS A 511 2.51 10.72 -20.37
N GLU A 512 1.84 10.21 -19.37
CA GLU A 512 2.11 8.89 -18.81
C GLU A 512 1.55 7.83 -19.74
N ILE A 513 2.43 7.08 -20.40
CA ILE A 513 2.07 6.05 -21.39
C ILE A 513 2.40 4.68 -20.82
N ILE A 514 1.43 3.77 -20.84
CA ILE A 514 1.60 2.36 -20.47
C ILE A 514 1.45 1.47 -21.69
N LYS A 515 2.15 0.33 -21.70
CA LYS A 515 2.01 -0.73 -22.69
C LYS A 515 0.96 -1.72 -22.23
N VAL A 516 -0.07 -1.92 -23.05
CA VAL A 516 -1.19 -2.81 -22.76
C VAL A 516 -1.24 -3.88 -23.86
N PRO A 517 -1.41 -5.18 -23.54
CA PRO A 517 -1.54 -6.21 -24.55
C PRO A 517 -2.70 -5.90 -25.51
N ARG A 518 -2.48 -6.00 -26.82
CA ARG A 518 -3.54 -5.85 -27.84
C ARG A 518 -4.60 -6.92 -27.67
N GLY A 519 -5.88 -6.53 -27.72
CA GLY A 519 -7.00 -7.46 -27.62
C GLY A 519 -7.48 -7.77 -26.22
N THR A 520 -6.72 -7.44 -25.20
CA THR A 520 -7.23 -7.35 -23.84
C THR A 520 -7.89 -5.99 -23.66
N GLY A 521 -9.15 -5.87 -24.07
CA GLY A 521 -9.97 -4.84 -23.42
C GLY A 521 -9.80 -5.05 -21.93
N LEU A 522 -9.60 -3.99 -21.12
CA LEU A 522 -9.50 -4.06 -19.66
C LEU A 522 -10.74 -4.71 -18.98
N GLY A 523 -11.64 -5.31 -19.74
CA GLY A 523 -12.76 -6.16 -19.33
C GLY A 523 -12.65 -7.61 -19.78
N GLY A 524 -11.51 -8.05 -20.31
CA GLY A 524 -11.31 -9.40 -20.87
C GLY A 524 -10.78 -10.46 -19.92
N VAL A 525 -11.01 -10.34 -18.63
CA VAL A 525 -11.16 -11.54 -17.82
C VAL A 525 -12.60 -11.99 -18.02
N GLN A 526 -12.86 -12.64 -19.16
CA GLN A 526 -14.02 -13.51 -19.28
C GLN A 526 -13.93 -14.47 -18.10
N GLY A 527 -14.94 -14.40 -17.21
CA GLY A 527 -15.05 -15.40 -16.16
C GLY A 527 -15.03 -16.77 -16.82
N PHE A 528 -13.95 -17.50 -16.62
CA PHE A 528 -13.89 -18.91 -17.02
C PHE A 528 -15.00 -19.62 -16.26
N LEU A 529 -15.84 -20.31 -16.98
CA LEU A 529 -16.80 -21.23 -16.38
C LEU A 529 -16.00 -22.28 -15.58
N PRO A 530 -16.46 -22.70 -14.39
CA PRO A 530 -15.80 -23.72 -13.62
C PRO A 530 -15.57 -24.97 -14.47
N GLY A 531 -14.30 -25.36 -14.67
CA GLY A 531 -13.92 -26.55 -15.42
C GLY A 531 -13.18 -26.33 -16.75
N GLN A 532 -12.95 -25.07 -17.19
CA GLN A 532 -12.04 -24.79 -18.31
C GLN A 532 -10.72 -24.25 -17.76
N GLU A 533 -9.69 -25.10 -17.72
CA GLU A 533 -8.33 -24.64 -17.51
C GLU A 533 -7.82 -23.94 -18.77
N PRO A 534 -7.29 -22.69 -18.67
CA PRO A 534 -6.61 -22.07 -19.80
C PRO A 534 -5.37 -22.89 -20.12
N SER A 535 -5.19 -23.30 -21.37
CA SER A 535 -3.96 -23.92 -21.81
C SER A 535 -2.80 -22.93 -21.59
N GLN A 536 -1.65 -23.39 -21.10
CA GLN A 536 -0.44 -22.58 -20.90
C GLN A 536 -0.02 -21.75 -22.14
N ARG A 537 -0.48 -22.12 -23.32
CA ARG A 537 -0.25 -21.41 -24.59
C ARG A 537 -0.99 -20.08 -24.73
N GLU A 538 -2.05 -19.84 -23.97
CA GLU A 538 -2.82 -18.58 -24.05
C GLU A 538 -2.27 -17.46 -23.17
N LEU A 539 -1.31 -17.75 -22.30
CA LEU A 539 -0.65 -16.77 -21.41
C LEU A 539 0.71 -16.27 -21.93
N GLU A 540 1.30 -16.95 -22.90
CA GLU A 540 2.48 -16.46 -23.61
C GLU A 540 2.05 -15.59 -24.79
N LEU A 541 1.67 -14.34 -24.53
CA LEU A 541 1.52 -13.34 -25.56
C LEU A 541 2.90 -13.07 -26.18
N PRO A 542 3.05 -13.13 -27.53
CA PRO A 542 4.29 -12.75 -28.17
C PRO A 542 4.67 -11.34 -27.76
N ALA A 543 5.95 -11.09 -27.52
CA ALA A 543 6.49 -9.81 -27.06
C ALA A 543 6.17 -8.60 -27.98
N GLU A 544 5.51 -8.82 -29.12
CA GLU A 544 5.26 -7.84 -30.18
C GLU A 544 3.81 -7.29 -30.20
N ASP A 545 2.91 -7.76 -29.34
CA ASP A 545 1.47 -7.41 -29.45
C ASP A 545 1.00 -6.49 -28.30
N PHE A 546 1.75 -5.42 -28.04
CA PHE A 546 1.36 -4.38 -27.10
C PHE A 546 0.94 -3.10 -27.85
N GLU A 547 -0.08 -2.42 -27.32
CA GLU A 547 -0.42 -1.06 -27.70
C GLU A 547 0.00 -0.08 -26.62
N GLU A 548 0.49 1.08 -27.02
CA GLU A 548 0.75 2.17 -26.10
C GLU A 548 -0.56 2.91 -25.81
N ARG A 549 -0.85 3.06 -24.52
CA ARG A 549 -2.07 3.73 -24.07
C ARG A 549 -1.73 4.82 -23.07
N TRP A 550 -2.22 6.03 -23.32
CA TRP A 550 -2.14 7.11 -22.36
C TRP A 550 -3.05 6.81 -21.16
N THR A 551 -2.50 6.84 -19.93
CA THR A 551 -3.27 6.64 -18.69
C THR A 551 -4.24 7.78 -18.42
N GLY A 552 -4.00 8.93 -19.10
CA GLY A 552 -4.68 10.19 -18.94
C GLY A 552 -4.08 11.05 -17.83
N ALA A 553 -3.03 10.59 -17.20
CA ALA A 553 -2.21 11.37 -16.31
C ALA A 553 -0.97 11.92 -17.04
N TYR A 554 -0.34 12.90 -16.42
CA TYR A 554 0.94 13.45 -16.85
C TYR A 554 2.00 13.12 -15.81
N ILE A 555 3.23 12.91 -16.28
CA ILE A 555 4.37 12.63 -15.41
C ILE A 555 4.67 13.87 -14.59
N PHE A 556 4.78 13.71 -13.28
CA PHE A 556 5.20 14.73 -12.32
C PHE A 556 6.52 14.26 -11.69
N GLU A 557 7.60 14.98 -11.93
CA GLU A 557 8.89 14.69 -11.33
C GLU A 557 8.99 15.36 -9.96
N ASN A 558 9.16 14.56 -8.94
CA ASN A 558 9.20 15.04 -7.57
C ASN A 558 10.64 15.46 -7.20
N GLU A 559 11.04 16.64 -7.61
CA GLU A 559 12.40 17.16 -7.40
C GLU A 559 12.60 17.68 -5.98
N TRP A 560 11.55 18.21 -5.38
CA TRP A 560 11.56 18.65 -4.00
C TRP A 560 10.21 18.38 -3.32
N GLN A 561 10.25 18.03 -2.02
CA GLN A 561 9.03 17.78 -1.23
C GLN A 561 9.20 18.07 0.25
N SER A 562 8.11 18.49 0.87
CA SER A 562 7.94 18.56 2.32
C SER A 562 6.64 17.88 2.75
N PHE A 563 6.67 17.16 3.86
CA PHE A 563 5.50 16.45 4.37
C PHE A 563 5.55 16.26 5.89
N ARG A 564 4.37 16.11 6.47
CA ARG A 564 4.20 15.84 7.89
C ARG A 564 4.41 14.36 8.19
N THR A 565 5.15 14.10 9.25
CA THR A 565 5.27 12.77 9.84
C THR A 565 4.70 12.78 11.24
N ARG A 566 4.62 11.61 11.87
CA ARG A 566 4.26 11.54 13.28
C ARG A 566 5.29 12.20 14.18
N GLN A 567 6.56 12.12 13.82
CA GLN A 567 7.68 12.68 14.59
C GLN A 567 7.87 14.18 14.34
N SER A 568 7.59 14.67 13.13
CA SER A 568 7.64 16.08 12.77
C SER A 568 6.32 16.52 12.15
N ARG A 569 5.66 17.45 12.82
CA ARG A 569 4.42 18.07 12.34
C ARG A 569 4.68 19.36 11.57
N ASP A 570 5.92 19.82 11.56
CA ASP A 570 6.30 21.02 10.84
C ASP A 570 6.37 20.76 9.33
N LEU A 571 5.89 21.71 8.57
CA LEU A 571 5.89 21.72 7.13
C LEU A 571 6.77 22.87 6.64
N GLU A 572 7.77 22.55 5.84
CA GLU A 572 8.54 23.58 5.16
C GLU A 572 7.65 24.20 4.06
N LEU A 573 7.39 25.49 4.18
CA LEU A 573 6.53 26.21 3.23
C LEU A 573 7.32 26.82 2.06
N LYS A 574 8.65 26.68 2.07
CA LYS A 574 9.55 27.17 1.05
C LYS A 574 10.49 26.06 0.60
N THR A 575 10.70 25.94 -0.71
CA THR A 575 11.60 24.93 -1.25
C THR A 575 13.06 25.24 -0.95
N ALA A 576 13.92 24.25 -1.07
CA ALA A 576 15.33 24.49 -1.31
C ALA A 576 15.52 25.33 -2.59
N THR A 577 16.68 25.95 -2.71
CA THR A 577 17.05 26.72 -3.88
C THR A 577 17.24 25.80 -5.09
N HIS A 578 16.58 26.14 -6.21
CA HIS A 578 16.76 25.46 -7.49
C HIS A 578 17.44 26.41 -8.49
N THR A 579 18.42 25.90 -9.24
CA THR A 579 19.15 26.66 -10.25
C THR A 579 18.96 26.00 -11.61
N TYR A 580 18.47 26.74 -12.59
CA TYR A 580 18.33 26.28 -13.96
C TYR A 580 19.65 26.39 -14.71
N ASP A 581 19.92 25.43 -15.59
CA ASP A 581 21.15 25.42 -16.38
C ASP A 581 21.18 26.50 -17.46
N ASN A 582 20.02 26.88 -17.99
CA ASN A 582 19.89 27.82 -19.08
C ASN A 582 18.81 28.88 -18.81
N PRO A 583 18.98 30.13 -19.32
CA PRO A 583 17.89 31.10 -19.36
C PRO A 583 16.75 30.59 -20.23
N GLY A 584 15.49 30.83 -19.81
CA GLY A 584 14.35 30.37 -20.59
C GLY A 584 13.02 30.53 -19.88
N ARG A 585 11.98 30.04 -20.55
CA ARG A 585 10.63 29.91 -19.99
C ARG A 585 10.43 28.49 -19.51
N TYR A 586 10.07 28.35 -18.25
CA TYR A 586 9.80 27.06 -17.61
C TYR A 586 8.39 27.07 -17.01
N VAL A 587 7.86 25.90 -16.78
CA VAL A 587 6.61 25.71 -16.04
C VAL A 587 6.91 24.92 -14.78
N ILE A 588 6.64 25.52 -13.64
CA ILE A 588 6.75 24.86 -12.34
C ILE A 588 5.40 24.21 -12.04
N ALA A 589 5.37 22.94 -11.74
CA ALA A 589 4.18 22.28 -11.19
C ALA A 589 4.31 22.13 -9.67
N VAL A 590 3.27 22.51 -8.95
CA VAL A 590 3.20 22.35 -7.50
C VAL A 590 2.02 21.46 -7.17
N LYS A 591 2.29 20.37 -6.49
CA LYS A 591 1.30 19.37 -6.04
C LYS A 591 1.16 19.41 -4.53
N VAL A 592 -0.07 19.54 -4.05
CA VAL A 592 -0.43 19.44 -2.64
C VAL A 592 -1.31 18.22 -2.44
N ILE A 593 -1.05 17.45 -1.40
CA ILE A 593 -1.92 16.37 -0.92
C ILE A 593 -2.44 16.78 0.46
N ASP A 594 -3.75 16.82 0.57
CA ASP A 594 -4.40 17.17 1.82
C ASP A 594 -4.43 16.02 2.83
N ILE A 595 -4.88 16.31 4.04
CA ILE A 595 -5.00 15.33 5.14
C ILE A 595 -5.97 14.18 4.85
N PHE A 596 -6.80 14.27 3.80
CA PHE A 596 -7.66 13.19 3.32
C PHE A 596 -7.02 12.37 2.20
N GLY A 597 -5.83 12.76 1.71
CA GLY A 597 -5.13 12.12 0.61
C GLY A 597 -5.62 12.57 -0.77
N ASN A 598 -6.40 13.65 -0.86
CA ASN A 598 -6.75 14.25 -2.15
C ASN A 598 -5.58 15.06 -2.66
N ASP A 599 -5.23 14.87 -3.92
CA ASP A 599 -4.18 15.62 -4.60
C ASP A 599 -4.76 16.75 -5.43
N THR A 600 -4.12 17.90 -5.33
CA THR A 600 -4.40 19.10 -6.12
C THR A 600 -3.09 19.59 -6.71
N MET A 601 -3.09 20.05 -7.95
CA MET A 601 -1.89 20.55 -8.62
C MET A 601 -2.17 21.90 -9.29
N THR A 602 -1.19 22.79 -9.23
CA THR A 602 -1.21 24.07 -9.95
C THR A 602 0.06 24.23 -10.79
N LEU A 603 -0.05 24.97 -11.88
CA LEU A 603 1.06 25.27 -12.79
C LEU A 603 1.40 26.75 -12.72
N VAL A 604 2.68 27.06 -12.60
CA VAL A 604 3.20 28.43 -12.50
C VAL A 604 4.25 28.65 -13.59
N PRO A 605 3.95 29.41 -14.63
CA PRO A 605 4.95 29.78 -15.63
C PRO A 605 5.95 30.77 -15.03
N VAL A 606 7.23 30.53 -15.27
CA VAL A 606 8.34 31.39 -14.82
C VAL A 606 9.28 31.67 -15.99
N THR A 607 9.90 32.84 -15.96
CA THR A 607 11.00 33.20 -16.88
C THR A 607 12.23 33.44 -16.05
N VAL A 608 13.33 32.76 -16.36
CA VAL A 608 14.62 32.87 -15.68
C VAL A 608 15.69 33.34 -16.64
N GLY A 609 16.62 34.17 -16.17
CA GLY A 609 17.71 34.73 -16.96
C GLY A 609 17.55 36.18 -17.34
#